data_5c3702c384debe69b14034b48c5efc9d
#
_entry.id   5c3702c384debe69b14034b48c5efc9d
#
_cell.length_a   1.000
_cell.length_b   1.000
_cell.length_c   1.000
_cell.angle_alpha   90.00
_cell.angle_beta   90.00
_cell.angle_gamma   90.00
#
_symmetry.space_group_name_H-M   'P 1'
#
loop_
_entity.id
_entity.type
_entity.pdbx_description
1 polymer ?
#
loop_
_entity_poly.entity_id
_entity_poly.type
_entity_poly.pdbx_seq_one_letter_code
_entity_poly.pdbx_strand_id
1 'polypeptide(L)'
;PAAQVEKSTKEDNSQTVQVNQEMKYYLLLGTDGRTDKKTGTHADAIVLAGMDASKGKIQLISIPRRLELDGKEASDYDWWYQSTNDLWSAIERNFGIKIEGQVTASFSIFAQLVNMYGGLELEVTEADLDPKYSQLNGYLTEVVESTGIATKGQITELGVQLLDGPQTVAWCRVRDTENGVR
;
A
#
# COMPACT_ATOMS: atom_id res chain seq x y z
N PRO A 1 -6.12 -52.86 34.35
CA PRO A 1 -5.13 -51.95 33.76
C PRO A 1 -5.82 -50.68 33.30
N ALA A 2 -5.49 -49.60 34.01
CA ALA A 2 -6.01 -48.26 33.77
C ALA A 2 -5.25 -47.62 32.60
N ALA A 3 -5.97 -47.10 31.62
CA ALA A 3 -5.40 -46.30 30.56
C ALA A 3 -5.06 -44.92 31.10
N GLN A 4 -3.80 -44.54 31.00
CA GLN A 4 -3.33 -43.18 31.30
C GLN A 4 -3.67 -42.29 30.09
N VAL A 5 -4.44 -41.24 30.30
CA VAL A 5 -4.69 -40.17 29.36
C VAL A 5 -3.57 -39.15 29.52
N GLU A 6 -2.66 -39.08 28.55
CA GLU A 6 -1.65 -38.02 28.49
C GLU A 6 -2.35 -36.70 28.15
N LYS A 7 -2.25 -35.75 29.06
CA LYS A 7 -2.61 -34.35 28.83
C LYS A 7 -1.54 -33.72 27.94
N SER A 8 -1.89 -33.48 26.68
CA SER A 8 -1.15 -32.61 25.77
C SER A 8 -1.17 -31.18 26.34
N THR A 9 -0.07 -30.73 26.89
CA THR A 9 0.18 -29.32 27.19
C THR A 9 0.38 -28.59 25.88
N LYS A 10 -0.58 -27.71 25.50
CA LYS A 10 -0.36 -26.72 24.47
C LYS A 10 0.76 -25.80 24.94
N GLU A 11 1.91 -25.87 24.29
CA GLU A 11 2.93 -24.82 24.41
C GLU A 11 2.35 -23.51 23.87
N ASP A 12 2.24 -22.55 24.76
CA ASP A 12 1.90 -21.17 24.44
C ASP A 12 3.10 -20.52 23.73
N ASN A 13 3.05 -20.53 22.40
CA ASN A 13 4.08 -19.96 21.54
C ASN A 13 3.83 -18.45 21.34
N SER A 14 3.56 -17.73 22.42
CA SER A 14 3.54 -16.26 22.42
C SER A 14 4.98 -15.74 22.26
N GLN A 15 5.44 -15.66 21.00
CA GLN A 15 6.64 -14.89 20.69
C GLN A 15 6.34 -13.42 20.98
N THR A 16 6.86 -12.92 22.09
CA THR A 16 6.84 -11.50 22.40
C THR A 16 7.70 -10.79 21.34
N VAL A 17 7.06 -10.12 20.38
CA VAL A 17 7.75 -9.28 19.40
C VAL A 17 8.39 -8.13 20.18
N GLN A 18 9.72 -8.15 20.30
CA GLN A 18 10.47 -7.04 20.90
C GLN A 18 10.40 -5.85 19.97
N VAL A 19 9.59 -4.86 20.30
CA VAL A 19 9.54 -3.58 19.58
C VAL A 19 10.86 -2.83 19.83
N ASN A 20 11.61 -2.54 18.77
CA ASN A 20 12.83 -1.77 18.90
C ASN A 20 12.49 -0.31 19.22
N GLN A 21 12.72 0.13 20.46
CA GLN A 21 12.41 1.47 20.95
C GLN A 21 13.22 2.60 20.27
N GLU A 22 14.28 2.27 19.52
CA GLU A 22 15.07 3.25 18.76
C GLU A 22 14.46 3.55 17.37
N MET A 23 13.50 2.74 16.92
CA MET A 23 12.82 2.94 15.64
C MET A 23 11.70 3.96 15.74
N LYS A 24 11.73 4.95 14.86
CA LYS A 24 10.61 5.88 14.63
C LYS A 24 9.75 5.37 13.49
N TYR A 25 8.45 5.28 13.72
CA TYR A 25 7.52 4.79 12.72
C TYR A 25 6.71 5.92 12.08
N TYR A 26 6.56 5.83 10.77
CA TYR A 26 5.76 6.75 9.97
C TYR A 26 4.77 5.97 9.13
N LEU A 27 3.53 6.46 9.04
CA LEU A 27 2.49 5.83 8.24
C LEU A 27 2.43 6.48 6.87
N LEU A 28 2.63 5.69 5.82
CA LEU A 28 2.55 6.13 4.43
C LEU A 28 1.27 5.57 3.83
N LEU A 29 0.40 6.43 3.33
CA LEU A 29 -0.90 6.05 2.77
C LEU A 29 -1.02 6.49 1.32
N GLY A 30 -1.43 5.56 0.47
CA GLY A 30 -1.85 5.85 -0.89
C GLY A 30 -3.38 5.83 -0.97
N THR A 31 -3.96 6.89 -1.53
CA THR A 31 -5.41 7.01 -1.74
C THR A 31 -5.70 7.29 -3.21
N ASP A 32 -6.88 6.88 -3.69
CA ASP A 32 -7.30 7.19 -5.05
C ASP A 32 -7.74 8.66 -5.24
N GLY A 33 -7.83 9.43 -4.14
CA GLY A 33 -8.20 10.84 -4.16
C GLY A 33 -9.67 11.10 -4.50
N ARG A 34 -10.48 10.07 -4.64
CA ARG A 34 -11.92 10.24 -4.88
C ARG A 34 -12.59 10.73 -3.60
N THR A 35 -13.15 11.93 -3.66
CA THR A 35 -13.87 12.59 -2.54
C THR A 35 -15.37 12.35 -2.61
N ASP A 36 -15.80 11.22 -3.14
CA ASP A 36 -17.21 10.91 -3.14
C ASP A 36 -17.65 10.57 -1.71
N LYS A 37 -18.55 11.41 -1.20
CA LYS A 37 -19.02 11.38 0.19
C LYS A 37 -19.79 10.11 0.57
N LYS A 38 -20.04 9.20 -0.35
CA LYS A 38 -20.83 7.97 -0.12
C LYS A 38 -20.00 6.74 0.17
N THR A 39 -18.75 6.70 -0.28
CA THR A 39 -17.90 5.50 -0.18
C THR A 39 -16.74 5.65 0.79
N GLY A 40 -16.50 6.85 1.35
CA GLY A 40 -15.33 7.13 2.17
C GLY A 40 -14.02 7.01 1.34
N THR A 41 -13.05 7.82 1.66
CA THR A 41 -11.71 7.68 1.06
C THR A 41 -10.99 6.52 1.76
N HIS A 42 -10.92 5.39 1.10
CA HIS A 42 -10.15 4.24 1.59
C HIS A 42 -8.67 4.40 1.23
N ALA A 43 -7.80 3.91 2.11
CA ALA A 43 -6.39 3.77 1.78
C ALA A 43 -6.20 2.54 0.88
N ASP A 44 -5.68 2.76 -0.33
CA ASP A 44 -5.37 1.70 -1.29
C ASP A 44 -3.99 1.06 -1.06
N ALA A 45 -3.05 1.85 -0.57
CA ALA A 45 -1.75 1.38 -0.11
C ALA A 45 -1.53 1.83 1.34
N ILE A 46 -1.10 0.91 2.18
CA ILE A 46 -0.80 1.16 3.59
C ILE A 46 0.59 0.62 3.85
N VAL A 47 1.54 1.51 4.15
CA VAL A 47 2.93 1.13 4.42
C VAL A 47 3.37 1.77 5.74
N LEU A 48 3.90 0.95 6.63
CA LEU A 48 4.56 1.42 7.84
C LEU A 48 6.07 1.51 7.57
N ALA A 49 6.62 2.71 7.65
CA ALA A 49 8.04 2.97 7.49
C ALA A 49 8.71 3.12 8.87
N GLY A 50 9.54 2.15 9.25
CA GLY A 50 10.39 2.22 10.44
C GLY A 50 11.75 2.81 10.07
N MET A 51 12.19 3.82 10.82
CA MET A 51 13.46 4.51 10.59
C MET A 51 14.34 4.44 11.85
N ASP A 52 15.50 3.84 11.74
CA ASP A 52 16.55 3.84 12.76
C ASP A 52 17.69 4.75 12.28
N ALA A 53 17.67 6.00 12.75
CA ALA A 53 18.67 6.99 12.35
C ALA A 53 20.07 6.66 12.87
N SER A 54 20.18 5.93 14.00
CA SER A 54 21.48 5.55 14.60
C SER A 54 22.22 4.53 13.76
N LYS A 55 21.47 3.66 13.04
CA LYS A 55 22.00 2.62 12.17
C LYS A 55 21.86 2.94 10.67
N GLY A 56 21.27 4.10 10.33
CA GLY A 56 20.98 4.45 8.95
C GLY A 56 20.04 3.42 8.27
N LYS A 57 19.15 2.80 9.03
CA LYS A 57 18.28 1.71 8.55
C LYS A 57 16.85 2.19 8.34
N ILE A 58 16.29 1.83 7.19
CA ILE A 58 14.87 2.01 6.89
C ILE A 58 14.24 0.64 6.66
N GLN A 59 13.10 0.37 7.27
CA GLN A 59 12.26 -0.80 7.04
C GLN A 59 10.91 -0.36 6.51
N LEU A 60 10.46 -0.96 5.41
CA LEU A 60 9.12 -0.76 4.87
C LEU A 60 8.31 -2.04 5.09
N ILE A 61 7.16 -1.90 5.74
CA ILE A 61 6.23 -2.98 6.05
C ILE A 61 4.92 -2.66 5.34
N SER A 62 4.58 -3.43 4.30
CA SER A 62 3.29 -3.31 3.66
C SER A 62 2.21 -3.95 4.53
N ILE A 63 1.15 -3.21 4.82
CA ILE A 63 -0.01 -3.68 5.55
C ILE A 63 -1.11 -4.01 4.53
N PRO A 64 -1.50 -5.30 4.40
CA PRO A 64 -2.59 -5.67 3.51
C PRO A 64 -3.89 -4.94 3.87
N ARG A 65 -4.62 -4.47 2.87
CA ARG A 65 -5.90 -3.77 3.07
C ARG A 65 -6.93 -4.58 3.86
N ARG A 66 -6.87 -5.92 3.72
CA ARG A 66 -7.77 -6.87 4.40
C ARG A 66 -7.19 -7.41 5.70
N LEU A 67 -6.09 -6.84 6.20
CA LEU A 67 -5.61 -7.19 7.53
C LEU A 67 -6.66 -6.75 8.56
N GLU A 68 -7.08 -7.68 9.39
CA GLU A 68 -8.03 -7.41 10.46
C GLU A 68 -7.31 -6.75 11.65
N LEU A 69 -7.75 -5.56 12.02
CA LEU A 69 -7.31 -4.78 13.16
C LEU A 69 -8.53 -4.52 14.04
N ASP A 70 -8.52 -4.96 15.30
CA ASP A 70 -9.65 -4.82 16.24
C ASP A 70 -11.00 -5.33 15.68
N GLY A 71 -10.98 -6.40 14.86
CA GLY A 71 -12.18 -6.98 14.26
C GLY A 71 -12.71 -6.26 13.02
N LYS A 72 -11.91 -5.40 12.38
CA LYS A 72 -12.24 -4.60 11.22
C LYS A 72 -11.10 -4.60 10.21
N GLU A 73 -11.40 -4.64 8.91
CA GLU A 73 -10.35 -4.57 7.88
C GLU A 73 -9.63 -3.21 7.90
N ALA A 74 -8.32 -3.20 7.69
CA ALA A 74 -7.50 -1.99 7.70
C ALA A 74 -8.01 -0.93 6.68
N SER A 75 -8.57 -1.38 5.54
CA SER A 75 -9.17 -0.49 4.54
C SER A 75 -10.45 0.20 4.99
N ASP A 76 -11.12 -0.30 6.03
CA ASP A 76 -12.37 0.24 6.52
C ASP A 76 -12.20 1.33 7.57
N TYR A 77 -10.95 1.62 7.95
CA TYR A 77 -10.63 2.72 8.83
C TYR A 77 -10.50 4.03 8.07
N ASP A 78 -10.80 5.13 8.76
CA ASP A 78 -10.56 6.46 8.24
C ASP A 78 -9.06 6.70 8.07
N TRP A 79 -8.64 7.23 6.93
CA TRP A 79 -7.23 7.51 6.67
C TRP A 79 -6.76 8.82 7.32
N TRP A 80 -7.68 9.72 7.73
CA TRP A 80 -7.31 10.96 8.42
C TRP A 80 -7.14 10.72 9.92
N TYR A 81 -6.02 11.22 10.41
CA TYR A 81 -5.66 11.12 11.82
C TYR A 81 -6.63 11.93 12.71
N GLN A 82 -6.87 11.43 13.95
CA GLN A 82 -7.79 11.98 14.94
C GLN A 82 -9.29 11.90 14.60
N SER A 83 -9.68 11.05 13.70
CA SER A 83 -11.07 10.61 13.62
C SER A 83 -11.38 9.63 14.76
N THR A 84 -12.66 9.37 15.00
CA THR A 84 -13.09 8.36 15.99
C THR A 84 -12.77 6.93 15.60
N ASN A 85 -12.34 6.72 14.35
CA ASN A 85 -12.15 5.42 13.73
C ASN A 85 -10.92 5.45 12.80
N ASP A 86 -9.84 6.09 13.23
CA ASP A 86 -8.67 6.26 12.37
C ASP A 86 -7.73 5.05 12.34
N LEU A 87 -7.14 4.84 11.16
CA LEU A 87 -6.22 3.75 10.88
C LEU A 87 -4.94 3.85 11.72
N TRP A 88 -4.45 5.05 11.95
CA TRP A 88 -3.26 5.30 12.75
C TRP A 88 -3.40 4.68 14.15
N SER A 89 -4.45 5.05 14.88
CA SER A 89 -4.70 4.54 16.23
C SER A 89 -4.93 3.03 16.25
N ALA A 90 -5.57 2.49 15.21
CA ALA A 90 -5.75 1.04 15.09
C ALA A 90 -4.40 0.31 14.92
N ILE A 91 -3.50 0.83 14.10
CA ILE A 91 -2.16 0.27 13.91
C ILE A 91 -1.36 0.35 15.22
N GLU A 92 -1.36 1.51 15.90
CA GLU A 92 -0.63 1.66 17.17
C GLU A 92 -1.09 0.63 18.22
N ARG A 93 -2.41 0.44 18.35
CA ARG A 93 -2.96 -0.53 19.32
C ARG A 93 -2.61 -1.96 18.99
N ASN A 94 -2.73 -2.36 17.71
CA ASN A 94 -2.55 -3.75 17.31
C ASN A 94 -1.08 -4.17 17.22
N PHE A 95 -0.17 -3.24 16.87
CA PHE A 95 1.26 -3.54 16.75
C PHE A 95 2.08 -3.13 17.98
N GLY A 96 1.49 -2.43 18.95
CA GLY A 96 2.20 -1.96 20.15
C GLY A 96 3.32 -0.96 19.83
N ILE A 97 3.18 -0.18 18.77
CA ILE A 97 4.14 0.84 18.32
C ILE A 97 3.58 2.23 18.53
N LYS A 98 4.46 3.24 18.39
CA LYS A 98 4.07 4.63 18.32
C LYS A 98 4.40 5.17 16.91
N ILE A 99 3.43 5.80 16.27
CA ILE A 99 3.61 6.44 14.97
C ILE A 99 3.94 7.93 15.22
N GLU A 100 5.00 8.43 14.60
CA GLU A 100 5.48 9.81 14.76
C GLU A 100 4.88 10.77 13.72
N GLY A 101 4.37 10.25 12.61
CA GLY A 101 3.80 11.07 11.55
C GLY A 101 3.15 10.24 10.44
N GLN A 102 2.35 10.92 9.62
CA GLN A 102 1.66 10.33 8.48
C GLN A 102 1.90 11.15 7.22
N VAL A 103 2.12 10.45 6.12
CA VAL A 103 2.14 11.02 4.77
C VAL A 103 1.05 10.36 3.96
N THR A 104 0.18 11.16 3.36
CA THR A 104 -0.88 10.66 2.48
C THR A 104 -0.66 11.19 1.07
N ALA A 105 -0.63 10.31 0.10
CA ALA A 105 -0.49 10.64 -1.32
C ALA A 105 -1.71 10.17 -2.11
N SER A 106 -2.36 11.08 -2.82
CA SER A 106 -3.33 10.75 -3.87
C SER A 106 -2.61 10.35 -5.16
N PHE A 107 -3.35 9.85 -6.15
CA PHE A 107 -2.81 9.60 -7.50
C PHE A 107 -2.12 10.84 -8.09
N SER A 108 -2.71 12.02 -7.89
CA SER A 108 -2.13 13.28 -8.37
C SER A 108 -0.79 13.57 -7.69
N ILE A 109 -0.72 13.47 -6.37
CA ILE A 109 0.53 13.72 -5.63
C ILE A 109 1.59 12.70 -6.01
N PHE A 110 1.22 11.42 -6.10
CA PHE A 110 2.16 10.37 -6.49
C PHE A 110 2.69 10.55 -7.92
N ALA A 111 1.81 10.86 -8.88
CA ALA A 111 2.23 11.13 -10.26
C ALA A 111 3.16 12.35 -10.36
N GLN A 112 2.88 13.44 -9.62
CA GLN A 112 3.76 14.60 -9.56
C GLN A 112 5.11 14.25 -8.96
N LEU A 113 5.14 13.47 -7.89
CA LEU A 113 6.39 13.02 -7.26
C LEU A 113 7.26 12.22 -8.22
N VAL A 114 6.67 11.25 -8.94
CA VAL A 114 7.38 10.48 -9.98
C VAL A 114 7.95 11.40 -11.06
N ASN A 115 7.15 12.37 -11.54
CA ASN A 115 7.62 13.33 -12.54
C ASN A 115 8.77 14.21 -12.02
N MET A 116 8.73 14.63 -10.75
CA MET A 116 9.82 15.41 -10.13
C MET A 116 11.15 14.66 -10.10
N TYR A 117 11.11 13.33 -9.98
CA TYR A 117 12.29 12.46 -10.04
C TYR A 117 12.66 12.05 -11.48
N GLY A 118 11.97 12.54 -12.49
CA GLY A 118 12.25 12.27 -13.91
C GLY A 118 11.61 11.00 -14.45
N GLY A 119 10.79 10.33 -13.67
CA GLY A 119 10.13 9.06 -14.01
C GLY A 119 10.59 7.91 -13.13
N LEU A 120 10.00 6.75 -13.34
CA LEU A 120 10.36 5.51 -12.65
C LEU A 120 10.62 4.40 -13.69
N GLU A 121 11.77 3.72 -13.58
CA GLU A 121 12.08 2.56 -14.43
C GLU A 121 11.27 1.35 -13.96
N LEU A 122 10.40 0.87 -14.84
CA LEU A 122 9.54 -0.29 -14.58
C LEU A 122 9.56 -1.23 -15.78
N GLU A 123 9.48 -2.52 -15.49
CA GLU A 123 9.35 -3.54 -16.53
C GLU A 123 7.88 -3.67 -16.96
N VAL A 124 7.64 -3.45 -18.26
CA VAL A 124 6.34 -3.67 -18.89
C VAL A 124 6.38 -5.03 -19.57
N THR A 125 5.52 -5.92 -19.13
CA THR A 125 5.42 -7.30 -19.62
C THR A 125 4.30 -7.45 -20.64
N GLU A 126 4.28 -8.57 -21.37
CA GLU A 126 3.16 -8.92 -22.28
C GLU A 126 1.82 -8.93 -21.54
N ALA A 127 1.80 -9.41 -20.29
CA ALA A 127 0.60 -9.43 -19.47
C ALA A 127 0.07 -8.02 -19.15
N ASP A 128 0.94 -7.02 -19.08
CA ASP A 128 0.54 -5.62 -18.85
C ASP A 128 -0.12 -4.99 -20.07
N LEU A 129 0.24 -5.44 -21.26
CA LEU A 129 -0.29 -4.93 -22.55
C LEU A 129 -1.40 -5.81 -23.13
N ASP A 130 -1.71 -6.97 -22.56
CA ASP A 130 -2.77 -7.84 -23.03
C ASP A 130 -4.15 -7.19 -22.84
N PRO A 131 -4.86 -6.83 -23.91
CA PRO A 131 -6.15 -6.14 -23.81
C PRO A 131 -7.25 -7.00 -23.18
N LYS A 132 -7.04 -8.30 -23.07
CA LYS A 132 -8.00 -9.24 -22.46
C LYS A 132 -7.98 -9.16 -20.93
N TYR A 133 -6.80 -8.95 -20.35
CA TYR A 133 -6.60 -8.99 -18.90
C TYR A 133 -6.22 -7.62 -18.34
N SER A 134 -5.39 -6.89 -19.06
CA SER A 134 -4.90 -5.60 -18.60
C SER A 134 -5.69 -4.44 -19.21
N GLN A 135 -6.02 -3.48 -18.37
CA GLN A 135 -6.62 -2.20 -18.77
C GLN A 135 -5.61 -1.05 -18.62
N LEU A 136 -4.31 -1.33 -18.76
CA LEU A 136 -3.23 -0.37 -18.48
C LEU A 136 -3.47 1.00 -19.11
N ASN A 137 -3.68 1.04 -20.43
CA ASN A 137 -3.91 2.29 -21.15
C ASN A 137 -5.31 2.91 -20.87
N GLY A 138 -6.28 2.11 -20.46
CA GLY A 138 -7.56 2.59 -19.94
C GLY A 138 -7.36 3.31 -18.60
N TYR A 139 -6.63 2.70 -17.68
CA TYR A 139 -6.26 3.34 -16.41
C TYR A 139 -5.42 4.61 -16.62
N LEU A 140 -4.53 4.62 -17.61
CA LEU A 140 -3.76 5.82 -17.96
C LEU A 140 -4.68 6.97 -18.38
N THR A 141 -5.67 6.70 -19.21
CA THR A 141 -6.67 7.70 -19.62
C THR A 141 -7.41 8.25 -18.39
N GLU A 142 -7.91 7.38 -17.51
CA GLU A 142 -8.60 7.79 -16.30
C GLU A 142 -7.70 8.64 -15.37
N VAL A 143 -6.42 8.28 -15.22
CA VAL A 143 -5.46 9.03 -14.40
C VAL A 143 -5.23 10.41 -14.98
N VAL A 144 -5.02 10.53 -16.29
CA VAL A 144 -4.82 11.83 -16.97
C VAL A 144 -6.07 12.71 -16.81
N GLU A 145 -7.27 12.16 -17.04
CA GLU A 145 -8.53 12.88 -16.90
C GLU A 145 -8.79 13.35 -15.47
N SER A 146 -8.54 12.48 -14.48
CA SER A 146 -8.82 12.79 -13.08
C SER A 146 -7.79 13.71 -12.42
N THR A 147 -6.54 13.67 -12.88
CA THR A 147 -5.45 14.46 -12.27
C THR A 147 -5.12 15.73 -13.05
N GLY A 148 -5.44 15.78 -14.35
CA GLY A 148 -5.03 16.86 -15.26
C GLY A 148 -3.53 16.88 -15.56
N ILE A 149 -2.77 15.83 -15.18
CA ILE A 149 -1.33 15.76 -15.41
C ILE A 149 -1.07 15.18 -16.80
N ALA A 150 -0.25 15.90 -17.57
CA ALA A 150 0.14 15.43 -18.90
C ALA A 150 1.03 14.17 -18.82
N THR A 151 0.90 13.31 -19.83
CA THR A 151 1.68 12.08 -19.99
C THR A 151 2.46 12.07 -21.29
N LYS A 152 3.51 11.24 -21.37
CA LYS A 152 4.25 10.96 -22.63
C LYS A 152 3.41 10.20 -23.67
N GLY A 153 2.25 9.68 -23.29
CA GLY A 153 1.34 8.92 -24.14
C GLY A 153 1.12 7.49 -23.69
N GLN A 154 0.46 6.71 -24.54
CA GLN A 154 0.17 5.30 -24.24
C GLN A 154 1.45 4.46 -24.12
N ILE A 155 1.38 3.43 -23.29
CA ILE A 155 2.43 2.43 -23.13
C ILE A 155 2.17 1.33 -24.17
N THR A 156 3.09 1.16 -25.12
CA THR A 156 2.94 0.22 -26.25
C THR A 156 4.12 -0.73 -26.43
N GLU A 157 5.22 -0.47 -25.72
CA GLU A 157 6.45 -1.26 -25.83
C GLU A 157 6.64 -2.15 -24.62
N LEU A 158 7.32 -3.28 -24.81
CA LEU A 158 7.71 -4.22 -23.77
C LEU A 158 9.09 -3.89 -23.21
N GLY A 159 9.37 -4.43 -22.03
CA GLY A 159 10.68 -4.33 -21.37
C GLY A 159 10.76 -3.18 -20.37
N VAL A 160 11.99 -2.91 -19.93
CA VAL A 160 12.25 -1.84 -18.96
C VAL A 160 12.12 -0.48 -19.63
N GLN A 161 11.24 0.35 -19.10
CA GLN A 161 10.94 1.67 -19.62
C GLN A 161 10.92 2.70 -18.48
N LEU A 162 11.31 3.93 -18.79
CA LEU A 162 11.18 5.07 -17.88
C LEU A 162 9.77 5.66 -18.01
N LEU A 163 8.88 5.21 -17.16
CA LEU A 163 7.48 5.66 -17.12
C LEU A 163 7.36 7.02 -16.42
N ASP A 164 6.50 7.89 -16.94
CA ASP A 164 6.14 9.14 -16.28
C ASP A 164 5.15 8.90 -15.13
N GLY A 165 4.77 9.98 -14.42
CA GLY A 165 3.90 9.87 -13.26
C GLY A 165 2.55 9.22 -13.55
N PRO A 166 1.76 9.73 -14.52
CA PRO A 166 0.49 9.10 -14.91
C PRO A 166 0.64 7.64 -15.36
N GLN A 167 1.67 7.35 -16.17
CA GLN A 167 1.97 5.98 -16.61
C GLN A 167 2.29 5.06 -15.43
N THR A 168 3.08 5.53 -14.47
CA THR A 168 3.41 4.79 -13.25
C THR A 168 2.18 4.50 -12.40
N VAL A 169 1.30 5.49 -12.20
CA VAL A 169 0.03 5.29 -11.47
C VAL A 169 -0.84 4.25 -12.19
N ALA A 170 -0.97 4.35 -13.51
CA ALA A 170 -1.74 3.39 -14.29
C ALA A 170 -1.17 1.97 -14.16
N TRP A 171 0.15 1.82 -14.25
CA TRP A 171 0.84 0.54 -14.08
C TRP A 171 0.61 -0.08 -12.69
N CYS A 172 0.61 0.72 -11.63
CA CYS A 172 0.29 0.27 -10.27
C CYS A 172 -1.18 -0.17 -10.09
N ARG A 173 -2.08 0.22 -11.00
CA ARG A 173 -3.50 -0.14 -10.95
C ARG A 173 -3.83 -1.46 -11.67
N VAL A 174 -2.92 -1.97 -12.50
CA VAL A 174 -3.10 -3.27 -13.16
C VAL A 174 -3.10 -4.37 -12.08
N ARG A 175 -4.18 -5.12 -12.00
CA ARG A 175 -4.36 -6.19 -11.01
C ARG A 175 -4.55 -7.55 -11.66
N ASP A 176 -5.27 -7.58 -12.79
CA ASP A 176 -5.57 -8.80 -13.50
C ASP A 176 -4.54 -8.99 -14.61
N THR A 177 -3.83 -10.10 -14.53
CA THR A 177 -2.91 -10.58 -15.56
C THR A 177 -3.25 -12.04 -15.87
N GLU A 178 -2.78 -12.58 -16.99
CA GLU A 178 -3.04 -13.95 -17.37
C GLU A 178 -2.67 -14.97 -16.27
N ASN A 179 -1.66 -14.64 -15.44
CA ASN A 179 -1.14 -15.51 -14.38
C ASN A 179 -1.73 -15.19 -12.99
N GLY A 180 -2.78 -14.38 -12.92
CA GLY A 180 -3.45 -14.02 -11.67
C GLY A 180 -3.19 -12.57 -11.25
N VAL A 181 -3.41 -12.31 -9.96
CA VAL A 181 -3.30 -10.96 -9.39
C VAL A 181 -1.83 -10.57 -9.23
N ARG A 182 -1.49 -9.36 -9.66
CA ARG A 182 -0.19 -8.74 -9.48
C ARG A 182 0.00 -8.26 -8.03
#